data_e221f56460f685e1166e719c3a0f4143
#
_entry.id   e221f56460f685e1166e719c3a0f4143
#
_cell.length_a   1.000
_cell.length_b   1.000
_cell.length_c   1.000
_cell.angle_alpha   90.00
_cell.angle_beta   90.00
_cell.angle_gamma   90.00
#
_symmetry.space_group_name_H-M   'P 1'
#
loop_
_entity.id
_entity.type
_entity.pdbx_description
1 polymer ?
#
loop_
_entity_poly.entity_id
_entity_poly.type
_entity_poly.pdbx_seq_one_letter_code
_entity_poly.pdbx_strand_id
1 'polypeptide(L)'
;MIPALPNDHGSAAQAYGARDVANATQIKAAITARSTARGDSTEIGAWMSSHFFRFVIGNLRAEPPAMVVLDSLEVARQKLGNTLPAWIDQRLSGHRKSDAPHATLWWIDPESPAVRDVEQRLLEFLSTRAGTALAGKLQRVNALQALAQWEQEHRMFEARQLAGWREHQPDAVRTLWRAPNDAGEFVEFLPDSPHLREELAFESQCMRHCVGQFGNRRKLVGGYGEHYAASCEQGRMRLFSYRTGQSQPRITISALVRPDGLLEIEQIKGKQNRPPVDKYHLDVLTFLQSLPTTESTPPDALAIDLVRLPGGWTRVAEITEEADQLALFTRHPDKLARVAAPSALVQWLSLARTPHQVHAPADSALAAAQALAGIAPAARPSQEDQEAAA
;
A
#
# COMPACT_ATOMS: atom_id res chain seq x y z
N MET A 1 -31.99 -29.51 -13.73
CA MET A 1 -30.88 -30.06 -14.54
C MET A 1 -30.03 -28.86 -14.93
N ILE A 2 -28.93 -28.62 -14.20
CA ILE A 2 -27.99 -27.51 -14.46
C ILE A 2 -26.93 -28.08 -15.40
N PRO A 3 -26.61 -27.48 -16.55
CA PRO A 3 -25.60 -27.99 -17.43
C PRO A 3 -24.23 -27.91 -16.77
N ALA A 4 -23.48 -28.99 -16.80
CA ALA A 4 -22.11 -29.06 -16.36
C ALA A 4 -21.25 -28.14 -17.24
N LEU A 5 -20.52 -27.22 -16.61
CA LEU A 5 -19.49 -26.42 -17.28
C LEU A 5 -18.36 -27.35 -17.71
N PRO A 6 -17.76 -27.15 -18.89
CA PRO A 6 -16.67 -27.97 -19.36
C PRO A 6 -15.47 -27.88 -18.41
N ASN A 7 -15.00 -29.02 -17.95
CA ASN A 7 -13.73 -29.18 -17.25
C ASN A 7 -12.58 -28.93 -18.22
N ASP A 8 -12.13 -27.71 -18.34
CA ASP A 8 -10.85 -27.41 -18.99
C ASP A 8 -9.72 -27.54 -17.95
N HIS A 9 -9.41 -28.78 -17.56
CA HIS A 9 -8.26 -29.13 -16.71
C HIS A 9 -7.02 -29.34 -17.58
N GLY A 10 -6.57 -28.27 -18.20
CA GLY A 10 -5.35 -28.21 -18.99
C GLY A 10 -4.57 -26.93 -18.78
N SER A 11 -4.59 -26.36 -17.58
CA SER A 11 -3.70 -25.24 -17.25
C SER A 11 -2.30 -25.78 -17.06
N ALA A 12 -1.47 -25.73 -18.10
CA ALA A 12 -0.03 -25.78 -17.97
C ALA A 12 0.36 -24.76 -16.88
N ALA A 13 1.14 -25.17 -15.88
CA ALA A 13 1.61 -24.30 -14.81
C ALA A 13 2.18 -23.04 -15.47
N GLN A 14 1.48 -21.90 -15.33
CA GLN A 14 1.91 -20.66 -15.96
C GLN A 14 3.29 -20.31 -15.42
N ALA A 15 4.29 -20.33 -16.30
CA ALA A 15 5.64 -19.98 -15.94
C ALA A 15 5.75 -18.46 -15.75
N TYR A 16 6.66 -18.04 -14.86
CA TYR A 16 6.99 -16.61 -14.76
C TYR A 16 7.59 -16.13 -16.08
N GLY A 17 7.17 -14.93 -16.51
CA GLY A 17 7.75 -14.27 -17.68
C GLY A 17 9.23 -13.99 -17.50
N ALA A 18 9.97 -13.99 -18.60
CA ALA A 18 11.35 -13.51 -18.63
C ALA A 18 11.35 -12.01 -18.94
N ARG A 19 11.87 -11.19 -18.02
CA ARG A 19 12.01 -9.75 -18.19
C ARG A 19 13.31 -9.28 -17.55
N ASP A 20 14.01 -8.39 -18.23
CA ASP A 20 15.22 -7.77 -17.67
C ASP A 20 14.83 -6.59 -16.79
N VAL A 21 15.09 -6.71 -15.50
CA VAL A 21 14.78 -5.68 -14.49
C VAL A 21 16.07 -5.18 -13.84
N ALA A 22 16.35 -3.90 -14.00
CA ALA A 22 17.59 -3.28 -13.57
C ALA A 22 17.78 -3.29 -12.04
N ASN A 23 16.71 -3.13 -11.30
CA ASN A 23 16.72 -3.06 -9.84
C ASN A 23 16.19 -4.31 -9.14
N ALA A 24 16.31 -5.48 -9.75
CA ALA A 24 15.80 -6.74 -9.20
C ALA A 24 16.29 -7.02 -7.76
N THR A 25 17.56 -6.72 -7.45
CA THR A 25 18.12 -6.88 -6.11
C THR A 25 17.45 -5.98 -5.08
N GLN A 26 17.15 -4.72 -5.45
CA GLN A 26 16.44 -3.77 -4.58
C GLN A 26 15.01 -4.24 -4.31
N ILE A 27 14.32 -4.72 -5.35
CA ILE A 27 12.96 -5.29 -5.21
C ILE A 27 12.98 -6.45 -4.22
N LYS A 28 13.91 -7.38 -4.35
CA LYS A 28 14.04 -8.52 -3.43
C LYS A 28 14.30 -8.07 -2.00
N ALA A 29 15.21 -7.11 -1.82
CA ALA A 29 15.53 -6.54 -0.51
C ALA A 29 14.31 -5.87 0.12
N ALA A 30 13.55 -5.07 -0.63
CA ALA A 30 12.34 -4.41 -0.17
C ALA A 30 11.25 -5.42 0.27
N ILE A 31 10.99 -6.46 -0.54
CA ILE A 31 10.05 -7.53 -0.19
C ILE A 31 10.47 -8.22 1.11
N THR A 32 11.76 -8.56 1.24
CA THR A 32 12.28 -9.24 2.44
C THR A 32 12.19 -8.34 3.68
N ALA A 33 12.54 -7.06 3.56
CA ALA A 33 12.43 -6.09 4.65
C ALA A 33 10.98 -5.95 5.14
N ARG A 34 10.02 -5.83 4.22
CA ARG A 34 8.60 -5.76 4.58
C ARG A 34 8.09 -7.02 5.25
N SER A 35 8.48 -8.19 4.74
CA SER A 35 8.11 -9.48 5.34
C SER A 35 8.65 -9.60 6.77
N THR A 36 9.88 -9.18 7.01
CA THR A 36 10.50 -9.15 8.34
C THR A 36 9.76 -8.15 9.26
N ALA A 37 9.47 -6.95 8.77
CA ALA A 37 8.78 -5.92 9.54
C ALA A 37 7.36 -6.32 9.96
N ARG A 38 6.66 -7.12 9.15
CA ARG A 38 5.34 -7.68 9.48
C ARG A 38 5.40 -8.85 10.45
N GLY A 39 6.56 -9.47 10.64
CA GLY A 39 6.69 -10.71 11.41
C GLY A 39 6.09 -11.93 10.69
N ASP A 40 6.15 -11.96 9.36
CA ASP A 40 5.65 -13.10 8.57
C ASP A 40 6.31 -14.41 9.03
N SER A 41 5.56 -15.51 8.99
CA SER A 41 6.14 -16.83 9.29
C SER A 41 7.27 -17.16 8.30
N THR A 42 8.20 -18.02 8.71
CA THR A 42 9.31 -18.45 7.85
C THR A 42 8.85 -18.97 6.50
N GLU A 43 7.73 -19.71 6.46
CA GLU A 43 7.17 -20.25 5.22
C GLU A 43 6.65 -19.14 4.31
N ILE A 44 5.91 -18.17 4.86
CA ILE A 44 5.38 -17.02 4.11
C ILE A 44 6.54 -16.14 3.63
N GLY A 45 7.50 -15.81 4.49
CA GLY A 45 8.66 -15.01 4.12
C GLY A 45 9.49 -15.63 2.99
N ALA A 46 9.71 -16.94 3.05
CA ALA A 46 10.41 -17.69 1.99
C ALA A 46 9.59 -17.67 0.67
N TRP A 47 8.28 -17.82 0.76
CA TRP A 47 7.40 -17.76 -0.40
C TRP A 47 7.39 -16.36 -1.04
N MET A 48 7.28 -15.31 -0.24
CA MET A 48 7.33 -13.92 -0.72
C MET A 48 8.65 -13.59 -1.40
N SER A 49 9.78 -13.97 -0.80
CA SER A 49 11.12 -13.75 -1.36
C SER A 49 11.42 -14.58 -2.62
N SER A 50 10.63 -15.60 -2.89
CA SER A 50 10.76 -16.48 -4.06
C SER A 50 9.66 -16.21 -5.10
N HIS A 51 8.41 -16.58 -4.81
CA HIS A 51 7.33 -16.57 -5.80
C HIS A 51 6.79 -15.17 -6.08
N PHE A 52 6.59 -14.34 -5.05
CA PHE A 52 6.16 -12.96 -5.26
C PHE A 52 7.25 -12.14 -5.95
N PHE A 53 8.50 -12.28 -5.53
CA PHE A 53 9.62 -11.63 -6.21
C PHE A 53 9.65 -11.98 -7.71
N ARG A 54 9.55 -13.27 -8.07
CA ARG A 54 9.52 -13.70 -9.49
C ARG A 54 8.32 -13.13 -10.24
N PHE A 55 7.16 -13.02 -9.58
CA PHE A 55 6.00 -12.40 -10.16
C PHE A 55 6.24 -10.92 -10.46
N VAL A 56 6.80 -10.17 -9.50
CA VAL A 56 7.06 -8.74 -9.69
C VAL A 56 8.00 -8.50 -10.85
N ILE A 57 9.11 -9.23 -10.94
CA ILE A 57 10.07 -9.03 -12.02
C ILE A 57 9.60 -9.59 -13.37
N GLY A 58 8.77 -10.61 -13.40
CA GLY A 58 8.36 -11.29 -14.63
C GLY A 58 6.98 -10.93 -15.17
N ASN A 59 6.01 -10.73 -14.29
CA ASN A 59 4.59 -10.70 -14.68
C ASN A 59 3.85 -9.42 -14.26
N LEU A 60 4.40 -8.62 -13.34
CA LEU A 60 3.76 -7.37 -12.93
C LEU A 60 3.50 -6.49 -14.15
N ARG A 61 2.31 -5.90 -14.20
CA ARG A 61 1.94 -4.84 -15.15
C ARG A 61 1.49 -3.65 -14.35
N ALA A 62 2.13 -2.52 -14.57
CA ALA A 62 1.82 -1.25 -13.93
C ALA A 62 2.17 -0.10 -14.87
N GLU A 63 1.43 0.99 -14.72
CA GLU A 63 1.69 2.23 -15.43
C GLU A 63 2.83 3.03 -14.78
N PRO A 64 3.51 3.93 -15.52
CA PRO A 64 4.42 4.89 -14.90
C PRO A 64 3.72 5.71 -13.79
N PRO A 65 4.42 6.07 -12.71
CA PRO A 65 5.85 5.87 -12.47
C PRO A 65 6.21 4.53 -11.82
N ALA A 66 5.24 3.63 -11.56
CA ALA A 66 5.47 2.37 -10.86
C ALA A 66 6.35 1.39 -11.65
N MET A 67 6.26 1.44 -12.97
CA MET A 67 7.07 0.62 -13.87
C MET A 67 7.49 1.45 -15.08
N VAL A 68 8.79 1.52 -15.35
CA VAL A 68 9.38 2.39 -16.39
C VAL A 68 10.35 1.61 -17.25
N VAL A 69 10.32 1.86 -18.55
CA VAL A 69 11.34 1.38 -19.50
C VAL A 69 12.58 2.24 -19.36
N LEU A 70 13.73 1.61 -19.18
CA LEU A 70 15.02 2.29 -19.24
C LEU A 70 15.54 2.25 -20.69
N ASP A 71 15.19 3.26 -21.47
CA ASP A 71 15.53 3.38 -22.88
C ASP A 71 16.76 4.27 -23.14
N SER A 72 17.19 5.01 -22.12
CA SER A 72 18.32 5.94 -22.20
C SER A 72 19.14 5.93 -20.91
N LEU A 73 20.40 6.40 -21.00
CA LEU A 73 21.27 6.59 -19.83
C LEU A 73 20.71 7.64 -18.88
N GLU A 74 20.01 8.62 -19.38
CA GLU A 74 19.40 9.68 -18.59
C GLU A 74 18.29 9.11 -17.70
N VAL A 75 17.33 8.41 -18.28
CA VAL A 75 16.25 7.73 -17.54
C VAL A 75 16.83 6.72 -16.55
N ALA A 76 17.88 5.98 -16.94
CA ALA A 76 18.53 5.05 -16.04
C ALA A 76 19.18 5.75 -14.84
N ARG A 77 19.86 6.87 -15.05
CA ARG A 77 20.46 7.67 -13.96
C ARG A 77 19.41 8.27 -13.04
N GLN A 78 18.32 8.78 -13.60
CA GLN A 78 17.19 9.29 -12.81
C GLN A 78 16.61 8.24 -11.85
N LYS A 79 16.54 6.98 -12.27
CA LYS A 79 15.93 5.88 -11.49
C LYS A 79 16.91 5.13 -10.60
N LEU A 80 18.16 5.00 -10.99
CA LEU A 80 19.17 4.19 -10.32
C LEU A 80 20.28 5.00 -9.65
N GLY A 81 20.31 6.32 -9.89
CA GLY A 81 21.37 7.21 -9.43
C GLY A 81 22.47 7.39 -10.47
N ASN A 82 23.33 8.39 -10.24
CA ASN A 82 24.36 8.80 -11.21
C ASN A 82 25.39 7.71 -11.51
N THR A 83 25.67 6.82 -10.56
CA THR A 83 26.60 5.70 -10.73
C THR A 83 25.84 4.46 -11.16
N LEU A 84 25.80 4.22 -12.46
CA LEU A 84 25.14 3.03 -13.01
C LEU A 84 26.04 1.79 -12.89
N PRO A 85 25.46 0.59 -12.66
CA PRO A 85 26.17 -0.66 -12.84
C PRO A 85 26.73 -0.77 -14.26
N ALA A 86 27.99 -1.25 -14.38
CA ALA A 86 28.70 -1.30 -15.66
C ALA A 86 27.93 -2.01 -16.78
N TRP A 87 27.19 -3.07 -16.45
CA TRP A 87 26.37 -3.80 -17.42
C TRP A 87 25.20 -2.99 -17.98
N ILE A 88 24.59 -2.09 -17.16
CA ILE A 88 23.53 -1.18 -17.62
C ILE A 88 24.12 -0.10 -18.51
N ASP A 89 25.23 0.49 -18.08
CA ASP A 89 25.94 1.51 -18.85
C ASP A 89 26.35 0.97 -20.23
N GLN A 90 26.97 -0.21 -20.28
CA GLN A 90 27.35 -0.89 -21.54
C GLN A 90 26.13 -1.17 -22.43
N ARG A 91 25.02 -1.61 -21.83
CA ARG A 91 23.81 -1.95 -22.58
C ARG A 91 23.14 -0.72 -23.22
N LEU A 92 23.09 0.40 -22.48
CA LEU A 92 22.45 1.63 -22.96
C LEU A 92 23.39 2.52 -23.77
N SER A 93 24.73 2.45 -23.56
CA SER A 93 25.73 3.18 -24.32
C SER A 93 26.15 2.45 -25.61
N GLY A 94 25.92 1.16 -25.70
CA GLY A 94 26.41 0.32 -26.80
C GLY A 94 25.80 0.75 -28.13
N HIS A 95 26.64 1.21 -29.05
CA HIS A 95 26.28 1.46 -30.45
C HIS A 95 25.67 0.16 -31.03
N ARG A 96 24.48 0.27 -31.58
CA ARG A 96 23.74 -0.80 -32.26
C ARG A 96 24.62 -1.50 -33.30
N LYS A 97 25.30 -2.56 -32.94
CA LYS A 97 26.03 -3.43 -33.88
C LYS A 97 25.33 -4.78 -34.14
N SER A 98 24.11 -4.97 -33.64
CA SER A 98 23.37 -6.23 -33.79
C SER A 98 21.90 -5.93 -34.09
N ASP A 99 21.38 -6.50 -35.18
CA ASP A 99 19.96 -6.47 -35.56
C ASP A 99 19.07 -7.35 -34.68
N ALA A 100 19.59 -7.90 -33.59
CA ALA A 100 18.79 -8.65 -32.63
C ALA A 100 17.95 -7.69 -31.77
N PRO A 101 16.65 -7.94 -31.59
CA PRO A 101 15.83 -7.15 -30.68
C PRO A 101 16.39 -7.27 -29.26
N HIS A 102 16.98 -6.18 -28.75
CA HIS A 102 17.42 -6.14 -27.37
C HIS A 102 16.20 -6.25 -26.46
N ALA A 103 16.24 -7.19 -25.53
CA ALA A 103 15.18 -7.32 -24.52
C ALA A 103 15.07 -5.98 -23.74
N THR A 104 13.86 -5.48 -23.65
CA THR A 104 13.55 -4.20 -22.96
C THR A 104 14.02 -4.25 -21.52
N LEU A 105 14.79 -3.25 -21.10
CA LEU A 105 15.24 -3.10 -19.72
C LEU A 105 14.20 -2.30 -18.92
N TRP A 106 13.80 -2.84 -17.78
CA TRP A 106 12.77 -2.26 -16.92
C TRP A 106 13.33 -1.82 -15.58
N TRP A 107 12.72 -0.80 -15.02
CA TRP A 107 12.81 -0.45 -13.61
C TRP A 107 11.42 -0.52 -12.99
N ILE A 108 11.31 -1.07 -11.77
CA ILE A 108 10.05 -1.24 -11.06
C ILE A 108 10.21 -0.65 -9.67
N ASP A 109 9.31 0.24 -9.28
CA ASP A 109 9.25 0.78 -7.92
C ASP A 109 8.70 -0.30 -6.96
N PRO A 110 9.54 -0.85 -6.05
CA PRO A 110 9.10 -1.86 -5.10
C PRO A 110 8.09 -1.34 -4.07
N GLU A 111 7.99 -0.01 -3.91
CA GLU A 111 7.11 0.65 -2.95
C GLU A 111 5.83 1.18 -3.60
N SER A 112 5.69 1.02 -4.91
CA SER A 112 4.51 1.49 -5.64
C SER A 112 3.21 0.83 -5.15
N PRO A 113 2.08 1.54 -5.22
CA PRO A 113 0.77 0.98 -4.90
C PRO A 113 0.47 -0.30 -5.69
N ALA A 114 0.92 -0.40 -6.95
CA ALA A 114 0.73 -1.57 -7.79
C ALA A 114 1.42 -2.82 -7.23
N VAL A 115 2.66 -2.69 -6.73
CA VAL A 115 3.39 -3.79 -6.07
C VAL A 115 2.74 -4.14 -4.75
N ARG A 116 2.39 -3.13 -3.95
CA ARG A 116 1.80 -3.30 -2.62
C ARG A 116 0.42 -3.96 -2.65
N ASP A 117 -0.43 -3.59 -3.61
CA ASP A 117 -1.76 -4.19 -3.78
C ASP A 117 -1.66 -5.69 -4.09
N VAL A 118 -0.76 -6.08 -5.00
CA VAL A 118 -0.53 -7.50 -5.29
C VAL A 118 0.07 -8.22 -4.09
N GLU A 119 1.03 -7.61 -3.39
CA GLU A 119 1.61 -8.15 -2.16
C GLU A 119 0.54 -8.46 -1.13
N GLN A 120 -0.37 -7.52 -0.90
CA GLN A 120 -1.45 -7.67 0.08
C GLN A 120 -2.40 -8.81 -0.28
N ARG A 121 -2.84 -8.90 -1.53
CA ARG A 121 -3.72 -10.01 -1.98
C ARG A 121 -3.07 -11.38 -1.78
N LEU A 122 -1.77 -11.46 -2.07
CA LEU A 122 -1.02 -12.69 -1.87
C LEU A 122 -0.87 -13.03 -0.39
N LEU A 123 -0.63 -12.05 0.47
CA LEU A 123 -0.59 -12.26 1.93
C LEU A 123 -1.94 -12.71 2.47
N GLU A 124 -3.04 -12.11 2.02
CA GLU A 124 -4.40 -12.55 2.37
C GLU A 124 -4.62 -14.01 1.96
N PHE A 125 -4.21 -14.39 0.75
CA PHE A 125 -4.27 -15.77 0.29
C PHE A 125 -3.43 -16.70 1.17
N LEU A 126 -2.17 -16.36 1.43
CA LEU A 126 -1.25 -17.23 2.17
C LEU A 126 -1.66 -17.40 3.64
N SER A 127 -2.10 -16.32 4.29
CA SER A 127 -2.52 -16.34 5.70
C SER A 127 -3.73 -17.24 5.94
N THR A 128 -4.63 -17.34 4.95
CA THR A 128 -5.82 -18.21 5.05
C THR A 128 -5.49 -19.68 4.81
N ARG A 129 -4.26 -20.06 4.48
CA ARG A 129 -3.86 -21.45 4.22
C ARG A 129 -3.43 -22.20 5.47
N ALA A 130 -3.22 -21.53 6.59
CA ALA A 130 -2.99 -22.18 7.88
C ALA A 130 -4.17 -23.13 8.20
N GLY A 131 -3.86 -24.36 8.56
CA GLY A 131 -4.88 -25.41 8.82
C GLY A 131 -5.51 -26.05 7.58
N THR A 132 -5.09 -25.67 6.36
CA THR A 132 -5.53 -26.34 5.12
C THR A 132 -4.53 -27.39 4.65
N ALA A 133 -4.86 -28.13 3.58
CA ALA A 133 -3.94 -29.09 2.94
C ALA A 133 -2.66 -28.46 2.37
N LEU A 134 -2.61 -27.12 2.26
CA LEU A 134 -1.44 -26.35 1.82
C LEU A 134 -0.54 -25.90 2.97
N ALA A 135 -0.95 -26.07 4.22
CA ALA A 135 -0.09 -25.76 5.37
C ALA A 135 1.23 -26.55 5.30
N GLY A 136 2.36 -25.86 5.43
CA GLY A 136 3.68 -26.45 5.26
C GLY A 136 4.07 -26.80 3.80
N LYS A 137 3.25 -26.40 2.81
CA LYS A 137 3.45 -26.74 1.39
C LYS A 137 3.22 -25.54 0.47
N LEU A 138 3.27 -24.31 0.98
CA LEU A 138 2.99 -23.09 0.20
C LEU A 138 3.87 -22.98 -1.04
N GLN A 139 5.10 -23.46 -1.00
CA GLN A 139 6.05 -23.45 -2.12
C GLN A 139 5.56 -24.24 -3.37
N ARG A 140 4.51 -25.05 -3.23
CA ARG A 140 3.89 -25.77 -4.37
C ARG A 140 2.96 -24.90 -5.20
N VAL A 141 2.59 -23.73 -4.70
CA VAL A 141 1.70 -22.78 -5.37
C VAL A 141 2.53 -21.56 -5.78
N ASN A 142 2.56 -21.25 -7.07
CA ASN A 142 3.23 -20.03 -7.55
C ASN A 142 2.32 -18.80 -7.41
N ALA A 143 2.88 -17.60 -7.60
CA ALA A 143 2.13 -16.35 -7.40
C ALA A 143 0.97 -16.17 -8.40
N LEU A 144 1.10 -16.66 -9.62
CA LEU A 144 0.02 -16.59 -10.62
C LEU A 144 -1.16 -17.49 -10.21
N GLN A 145 -0.87 -18.70 -9.73
CA GLN A 145 -1.88 -19.61 -9.22
C GLN A 145 -2.54 -19.06 -7.95
N ALA A 146 -1.74 -18.50 -7.04
CA ALA A 146 -2.24 -17.88 -5.81
C ALA A 146 -3.18 -16.72 -6.10
N LEU A 147 -2.82 -15.83 -7.02
CA LEU A 147 -3.69 -14.72 -7.45
C LEU A 147 -4.97 -15.20 -8.13
N ALA A 148 -4.86 -16.16 -9.05
CA ALA A 148 -6.02 -16.71 -9.73
C ALA A 148 -7.00 -17.39 -8.74
N GLN A 149 -6.47 -18.11 -7.75
CA GLN A 149 -7.28 -18.73 -6.71
C GLN A 149 -7.89 -17.68 -5.76
N TRP A 150 -7.12 -16.66 -5.36
CA TRP A 150 -7.64 -15.54 -4.59
C TRP A 150 -8.79 -14.83 -5.31
N GLU A 151 -8.64 -14.54 -6.61
CA GLU A 151 -9.69 -13.93 -7.43
C GLU A 151 -10.93 -14.82 -7.56
N GLN A 152 -10.74 -16.14 -7.71
CA GLN A 152 -11.85 -17.09 -7.76
C GLN A 152 -12.58 -17.15 -6.43
N GLU A 153 -11.88 -17.21 -5.31
CA GLU A 153 -12.46 -17.20 -3.97
C GLU A 153 -13.23 -15.90 -3.71
N HIS A 154 -12.67 -14.76 -4.15
CA HIS A 154 -13.35 -13.46 -4.07
C HIS A 154 -14.62 -13.42 -4.92
N ARG A 155 -14.59 -13.89 -6.16
CA ARG A 155 -15.79 -13.97 -7.02
C ARG A 155 -16.85 -14.91 -6.45
N MET A 156 -16.45 -16.07 -5.93
CA MET A 156 -17.38 -16.98 -5.26
C MET A 156 -17.97 -16.36 -4.00
N PHE A 157 -17.17 -15.60 -3.26
CA PHE A 157 -17.63 -14.83 -2.13
C PHE A 157 -18.65 -13.78 -2.56
N GLU A 158 -18.38 -12.99 -3.58
CA GLU A 158 -19.30 -12.01 -4.15
C GLU A 158 -20.62 -12.66 -4.62
N ALA A 159 -20.55 -13.76 -5.35
CA ALA A 159 -21.72 -14.48 -5.83
C ALA A 159 -22.59 -15.02 -4.66
N ARG A 160 -21.93 -15.49 -3.60
CA ARG A 160 -22.64 -15.93 -2.39
C ARG A 160 -23.20 -14.76 -1.59
N GLN A 161 -22.59 -13.56 -1.65
CA GLN A 161 -23.10 -12.33 -1.03
C GLN A 161 -24.37 -11.85 -1.72
N LEU A 162 -24.43 -11.90 -3.05
CA LEU A 162 -25.62 -11.52 -3.82
C LEU A 162 -26.82 -12.44 -3.47
N ALA A 163 -26.60 -13.67 -3.03
CA ALA A 163 -27.64 -14.59 -2.57
C ALA A 163 -28.14 -14.32 -1.14
N GLY A 164 -27.57 -13.35 -0.40
CA GLY A 164 -27.95 -13.01 0.97
C GLY A 164 -27.62 -11.56 1.29
N TRP A 165 -28.10 -10.62 0.46
CA TRP A 165 -27.90 -9.19 0.66
C TRP A 165 -28.40 -8.77 2.04
N ARG A 166 -27.55 -8.09 2.81
CA ARG A 166 -27.93 -7.50 4.09
C ARG A 166 -28.27 -6.03 3.89
N GLU A 167 -29.28 -5.59 4.61
CA GLU A 167 -29.68 -4.19 4.65
C GLU A 167 -28.94 -3.46 5.77
N HIS A 168 -28.80 -2.15 5.61
CA HIS A 168 -28.23 -1.27 6.62
C HIS A 168 -29.07 -1.30 7.90
N GLN A 169 -28.40 -1.40 9.05
CA GLN A 169 -29.01 -1.39 10.38
C GLN A 169 -28.66 -0.06 11.09
N PRO A 170 -29.54 0.94 11.06
CA PRO A 170 -29.23 2.29 11.60
C PRO A 170 -28.93 2.30 13.10
N ASP A 171 -29.49 1.35 13.86
CA ASP A 171 -29.29 1.18 15.31
C ASP A 171 -27.97 0.48 15.69
N ALA A 172 -27.26 -0.02 14.71
CA ALA A 172 -25.93 -0.62 14.88
C ALA A 172 -24.77 0.38 14.68
N VAL A 173 -25.08 1.61 14.34
CA VAL A 173 -24.07 2.65 14.11
C VAL A 173 -24.42 3.98 14.77
N ARG A 174 -23.39 4.79 15.05
CA ARG A 174 -23.52 6.14 15.59
C ARG A 174 -22.68 7.11 14.78
N THR A 175 -23.28 8.20 14.31
CA THR A 175 -22.53 9.27 13.63
C THR A 175 -21.62 9.97 14.64
N LEU A 176 -20.33 10.06 14.28
CA LEU A 176 -19.31 10.78 15.06
C LEU A 176 -18.91 12.12 14.42
N TRP A 177 -18.94 12.17 13.10
CA TRP A 177 -18.49 13.35 12.35
C TRP A 177 -19.24 13.43 11.02
N ARG A 178 -19.51 14.65 10.58
CA ARG A 178 -20.16 14.94 9.28
C ARG A 178 -19.27 15.83 8.43
N ALA A 179 -19.14 15.47 7.16
CA ALA A 179 -18.46 16.30 6.18
C ALA A 179 -19.23 17.59 5.90
N PRO A 180 -18.54 18.68 5.56
CA PRO A 180 -19.20 19.90 5.10
C PRO A 180 -20.17 19.61 3.94
N ASN A 181 -21.31 20.33 3.90
CA ASN A 181 -22.34 20.20 2.85
C ASN A 181 -22.98 18.79 2.74
N ASP A 182 -23.02 18.04 3.83
CA ASP A 182 -23.59 16.68 3.88
C ASP A 182 -22.98 15.73 2.83
N ALA A 183 -21.74 15.97 2.42
CA ALA A 183 -21.04 15.14 1.44
C ALA A 183 -20.81 13.70 1.92
N GLY A 184 -20.80 13.49 3.23
CA GLY A 184 -20.65 12.19 3.88
C GLY A 184 -20.55 12.31 5.40
N GLU A 185 -20.48 11.17 6.05
CA GLU A 185 -20.32 11.10 7.52
C GLU A 185 -19.44 9.92 7.93
N PHE A 186 -18.71 10.08 9.02
CA PHE A 186 -18.10 8.96 9.72
C PHE A 186 -19.05 8.44 10.80
N VAL A 187 -19.36 7.15 10.71
CA VAL A 187 -20.12 6.44 11.73
C VAL A 187 -19.22 5.45 12.45
N GLU A 188 -19.51 5.20 13.71
CA GLU A 188 -18.90 4.14 14.53
C GLU A 188 -19.87 2.97 14.64
N PHE A 189 -19.36 1.75 14.53
CA PHE A 189 -20.12 0.54 14.84
C PHE A 189 -20.31 0.40 16.35
N LEU A 190 -21.54 0.19 16.77
CA LEU A 190 -21.92 0.07 18.19
C LEU A 190 -21.73 -1.37 18.67
N PRO A 191 -20.79 -1.63 19.59
CA PRO A 191 -20.49 -2.97 20.06
C PRO A 191 -21.67 -3.63 20.81
N ASP A 192 -22.52 -2.83 21.44
CA ASP A 192 -23.67 -3.29 22.23
C ASP A 192 -24.95 -3.48 21.40
N SER A 193 -24.93 -3.15 20.10
CA SER A 193 -26.08 -3.33 19.24
C SER A 193 -26.33 -4.81 18.93
N PRO A 194 -27.56 -5.30 19.06
CA PRO A 194 -27.90 -6.66 18.64
C PRO A 194 -27.72 -6.89 17.14
N HIS A 195 -27.66 -5.81 16.35
CA HIS A 195 -27.51 -5.81 14.90
C HIS A 195 -26.07 -5.52 14.41
N LEU A 196 -25.08 -5.50 15.33
CA LEU A 196 -23.69 -5.26 14.96
C LEU A 196 -23.22 -6.20 13.85
N ARG A 197 -23.55 -7.49 13.95
CA ARG A 197 -23.11 -8.52 13.00
C ARG A 197 -23.75 -8.37 11.63
N GLU A 198 -25.04 -7.99 11.58
CA GLU A 198 -25.76 -7.66 10.36
C GLU A 198 -25.12 -6.44 9.68
N GLU A 199 -24.80 -5.42 10.45
CA GLU A 199 -24.20 -4.19 9.94
C GLU A 199 -22.78 -4.41 9.43
N LEU A 200 -21.97 -5.21 10.13
CA LEU A 200 -20.66 -5.63 9.63
C LEU A 200 -20.80 -6.43 8.32
N ALA A 201 -21.81 -7.29 8.20
CA ALA A 201 -22.08 -8.02 6.97
C ALA A 201 -22.51 -7.07 5.83
N PHE A 202 -23.33 -6.06 6.12
CA PHE A 202 -23.69 -5.01 5.17
C PHE A 202 -22.47 -4.23 4.71
N GLU A 203 -21.63 -3.76 5.63
CA GLU A 203 -20.38 -3.05 5.34
C GLU A 203 -19.48 -3.88 4.40
N SER A 204 -19.28 -5.14 4.75
CA SER A 204 -18.47 -6.08 3.96
C SER A 204 -19.00 -6.30 2.56
N GLN A 205 -20.33 -6.37 2.40
CA GLN A 205 -20.95 -6.48 1.07
C GLN A 205 -20.69 -5.27 0.18
N CYS A 206 -20.88 -4.07 0.74
CA CYS A 206 -20.70 -2.83 0.01
C CYS A 206 -19.23 -2.58 -0.33
N MET A 207 -18.36 -2.82 0.63
CA MET A 207 -16.92 -2.54 0.53
C MET A 207 -16.12 -3.68 -0.12
N ARG A 208 -16.65 -4.89 -0.15
CA ARG A 208 -15.98 -6.09 -0.67
C ARG A 208 -14.66 -6.38 0.06
N HIS A 209 -14.71 -6.35 1.38
CA HIS A 209 -13.58 -6.68 2.26
C HIS A 209 -14.00 -7.60 3.41
N CYS A 210 -13.05 -8.01 4.28
CA CYS A 210 -13.26 -9.13 5.21
C CYS A 210 -14.00 -8.78 6.50
N VAL A 211 -14.27 -7.51 6.83
CA VAL A 211 -14.77 -7.08 8.15
C VAL A 211 -16.08 -7.74 8.58
N GLY A 212 -16.93 -8.13 7.64
CA GLY A 212 -18.19 -8.86 7.89
C GLY A 212 -18.25 -10.21 7.19
N GLN A 213 -17.08 -10.82 6.90
CA GLN A 213 -17.04 -12.18 6.33
C GLN A 213 -17.23 -13.24 7.39
N PHE A 214 -18.48 -13.62 7.63
CA PHE A 214 -18.82 -14.70 8.54
C PHE A 214 -18.74 -16.07 7.86
N GLY A 215 -18.17 -17.06 8.58
CA GLY A 215 -18.10 -18.44 8.12
C GLY A 215 -19.49 -19.05 7.91
N ASN A 216 -20.39 -18.84 8.87
CA ASN A 216 -21.80 -19.12 8.73
C ASN A 216 -22.60 -17.83 8.55
N ARG A 217 -23.02 -17.57 7.33
CA ARG A 217 -23.72 -16.33 6.96
C ARG A 217 -25.14 -16.21 7.44
N ARG A 218 -25.81 -17.33 7.68
CA ARG A 218 -27.18 -17.30 8.22
C ARG A 218 -27.17 -16.91 9.69
N LYS A 219 -26.21 -17.46 10.45
CA LYS A 219 -26.07 -17.21 11.89
C LYS A 219 -25.12 -16.08 12.22
N LEU A 220 -24.38 -15.55 11.22
CA LEU A 220 -23.37 -14.52 11.36
C LEU A 220 -22.32 -14.88 12.43
N VAL A 221 -21.74 -16.08 12.32
CA VAL A 221 -20.72 -16.59 13.24
C VAL A 221 -19.55 -17.21 12.47
N GLY A 222 -18.36 -17.17 13.10
CA GLY A 222 -17.13 -17.72 12.54
C GLY A 222 -16.53 -16.84 11.44
N GLY A 223 -15.30 -17.15 11.03
CA GLY A 223 -14.56 -16.40 10.02
C GLY A 223 -14.05 -15.04 10.51
N TYR A 224 -13.68 -14.20 9.58
CA TYR A 224 -13.16 -12.85 9.90
C TYR A 224 -14.22 -11.96 10.57
N GLY A 225 -15.48 -12.03 10.11
CA GLY A 225 -16.57 -11.25 10.70
C GLY A 225 -16.73 -11.51 12.19
N GLU A 226 -16.55 -12.76 12.63
CA GLU A 226 -16.57 -13.11 14.06
C GLU A 226 -15.43 -12.45 14.83
N HIS A 227 -14.22 -12.46 14.24
CA HIS A 227 -13.06 -11.84 14.89
C HIS A 227 -13.29 -10.33 15.09
N TYR A 228 -13.78 -9.63 14.07
CA TYR A 228 -14.08 -8.20 14.17
C TYR A 228 -15.22 -7.91 15.16
N ALA A 229 -16.32 -8.65 15.06
CA ALA A 229 -17.46 -8.49 15.96
C ALA A 229 -17.04 -8.71 17.43
N ALA A 230 -16.38 -9.83 17.72
CA ALA A 230 -15.91 -10.15 19.07
C ALA A 230 -14.87 -9.14 19.60
N SER A 231 -14.01 -8.59 18.73
CA SER A 231 -13.04 -7.56 19.13
C SER A 231 -13.72 -6.23 19.49
N CYS A 232 -14.79 -5.87 18.78
CA CYS A 232 -15.62 -4.72 19.12
C CYS A 232 -16.40 -4.94 20.41
N GLU A 233 -17.10 -6.08 20.53
CA GLU A 233 -17.89 -6.46 21.72
C GLU A 233 -17.04 -6.50 23.00
N GLN A 234 -15.77 -6.85 22.90
CA GLN A 234 -14.80 -6.88 24.00
C GLN A 234 -14.11 -5.53 24.24
N GLY A 235 -14.44 -4.48 23.48
CA GLY A 235 -13.83 -3.16 23.59
C GLY A 235 -12.36 -3.09 23.19
N ARG A 236 -11.82 -4.12 22.52
CA ARG A 236 -10.43 -4.15 22.06
C ARG A 236 -10.20 -3.40 20.75
N MET A 237 -11.27 -3.22 19.97
CA MET A 237 -11.25 -2.58 18.67
C MET A 237 -12.45 -1.65 18.52
N ARG A 238 -12.23 -0.55 17.82
CA ARG A 238 -13.28 0.31 17.30
C ARG A 238 -13.25 0.28 15.78
N LEU A 239 -14.41 0.23 15.17
CA LEU A 239 -14.56 0.29 13.72
C LEU A 239 -15.34 1.54 13.35
N PHE A 240 -14.89 2.18 12.27
CA PHE A 240 -15.54 3.36 11.72
C PHE A 240 -15.78 3.17 10.22
N SER A 241 -16.87 3.72 9.73
CA SER A 241 -17.19 3.70 8.31
C SER A 241 -17.48 5.12 7.81
N TYR A 242 -16.84 5.55 6.74
CA TYR A 242 -17.23 6.76 6.02
C TYR A 242 -18.32 6.41 5.01
N ARG A 243 -19.43 7.10 5.10
CA ARG A 243 -20.64 6.84 4.31
C ARG A 243 -21.10 8.05 3.54
N THR A 244 -21.67 7.81 2.37
CA THR A 244 -22.20 8.87 1.50
C THR A 244 -23.59 8.49 0.99
N GLY A 245 -24.42 9.46 0.65
CA GLY A 245 -25.77 9.24 0.12
C GLY A 245 -26.64 8.44 1.10
N GLN A 246 -27.29 7.38 0.61
CA GLN A 246 -28.14 6.51 1.44
C GLN A 246 -27.29 5.51 2.24
N SER A 247 -26.48 6.01 3.17
CA SER A 247 -25.60 5.22 4.06
C SER A 247 -24.66 4.25 3.33
N GLN A 248 -24.23 4.62 2.12
CA GLN A 248 -23.32 3.78 1.32
C GLN A 248 -21.89 3.87 1.84
N PRO A 249 -21.29 2.77 2.35
CA PRO A 249 -19.90 2.74 2.80
C PRO A 249 -18.92 3.08 1.66
N ARG A 250 -17.86 3.81 2.00
CA ARG A 250 -16.78 4.22 1.10
C ARG A 250 -15.40 3.93 1.66
N ILE A 251 -15.27 4.03 2.98
CA ILE A 251 -14.01 3.78 3.70
C ILE A 251 -14.36 3.08 5.00
N THR A 252 -13.56 2.06 5.36
CA THR A 252 -13.63 1.43 6.66
C THR A 252 -12.30 1.63 7.38
N ILE A 253 -12.35 2.10 8.62
CA ILE A 253 -11.18 2.31 9.49
C ILE A 253 -11.28 1.36 10.67
N SER A 254 -10.21 0.61 10.95
CA SER A 254 -10.06 -0.15 12.19
C SER A 254 -9.03 0.49 13.10
N ALA A 255 -9.33 0.54 14.38
CA ALA A 255 -8.44 1.05 15.41
C ALA A 255 -8.45 0.15 16.64
N LEU A 256 -7.27 -0.23 17.13
CA LEU A 256 -7.11 -0.93 18.40
C LEU A 256 -7.27 0.05 19.55
N VAL A 257 -7.96 -0.38 20.60
CA VAL A 257 -8.08 0.38 21.84
C VAL A 257 -6.90 0.03 22.75
N ARG A 258 -6.05 1.01 23.03
CA ARG A 258 -4.89 0.84 23.91
C ARG A 258 -5.33 0.94 25.39
N PRO A 259 -4.53 0.38 26.33
CA PRO A 259 -4.87 0.44 27.76
C PRO A 259 -5.02 1.87 28.32
N ASP A 260 -4.38 2.85 27.71
CA ASP A 260 -4.46 4.28 28.05
C ASP A 260 -5.68 4.98 27.43
N GLY A 261 -6.52 4.26 26.68
CA GLY A 261 -7.70 4.77 25.99
C GLY A 261 -7.40 5.41 24.63
N LEU A 262 -6.14 5.50 24.21
CA LEU A 262 -5.79 5.98 22.88
C LEU A 262 -6.15 4.92 21.82
N LEU A 263 -6.40 5.42 20.63
CA LEU A 263 -6.69 4.59 19.46
C LEU A 263 -5.44 4.43 18.60
N GLU A 264 -5.03 3.20 18.39
CA GLU A 264 -4.00 2.87 17.40
C GLU A 264 -4.68 2.52 16.10
N ILE A 265 -4.57 3.40 15.10
CA ILE A 265 -5.15 3.16 13.78
C ILE A 265 -4.39 2.02 13.11
N GLU A 266 -5.09 0.94 12.77
CA GLU A 266 -4.51 -0.22 12.08
C GLU A 266 -4.66 -0.14 10.57
N GLN A 267 -5.89 0.14 10.11
CA GLN A 267 -6.23 0.09 8.69
C GLN A 267 -7.14 1.25 8.30
N ILE A 268 -6.94 1.74 7.08
CA ILE A 268 -7.79 2.73 6.42
C ILE A 268 -8.05 2.22 5.00
N LYS A 269 -9.17 1.52 4.81
CA LYS A 269 -9.44 0.79 3.58
C LYS A 269 -10.62 1.38 2.82
N GLY A 270 -10.40 1.63 1.55
CA GLY A 270 -11.47 1.81 0.58
C GLY A 270 -12.00 0.48 0.06
N LYS A 271 -12.82 0.52 -0.98
CA LYS A 271 -13.44 -0.67 -1.58
C LYS A 271 -12.38 -1.68 -2.04
N GLN A 272 -12.60 -2.97 -1.75
CA GLN A 272 -11.72 -4.09 -2.08
C GLN A 272 -10.32 -3.97 -1.44
N ASN A 273 -10.26 -3.45 -0.23
CA ASN A 273 -9.02 -3.18 0.52
C ASN A 273 -8.03 -2.25 -0.18
N ARG A 274 -8.48 -1.48 -1.18
CA ARG A 274 -7.66 -0.47 -1.84
C ARG A 274 -7.53 0.78 -0.98
N PRO A 275 -6.54 1.64 -1.22
CA PRO A 275 -6.53 2.96 -0.60
C PRO A 275 -7.83 3.72 -0.89
N PRO A 276 -8.32 4.55 0.03
CA PRO A 276 -9.39 5.50 -0.23
C PRO A 276 -9.10 6.35 -1.46
N VAL A 277 -10.15 6.71 -2.21
CA VAL A 277 -10.01 7.62 -3.35
C VAL A 277 -9.74 9.06 -2.88
N ASP A 278 -8.95 9.81 -3.65
CA ASP A 278 -8.39 11.12 -3.30
C ASP A 278 -9.41 12.13 -2.77
N LYS A 279 -10.61 12.14 -3.36
CA LYS A 279 -11.69 13.07 -2.96
C LYS A 279 -12.14 12.94 -1.50
N TYR A 280 -11.82 11.83 -0.83
CA TYR A 280 -12.16 11.59 0.58
C TYR A 280 -10.98 11.80 1.53
N HIS A 281 -9.75 12.06 1.03
CA HIS A 281 -8.58 12.16 1.88
C HIS A 281 -8.67 13.30 2.91
N LEU A 282 -9.31 14.41 2.53
CA LEU A 282 -9.52 15.53 3.46
C LEU A 282 -10.48 15.15 4.59
N ASP A 283 -11.56 14.44 4.26
CA ASP A 283 -12.53 13.98 5.26
C ASP A 283 -11.90 12.97 6.21
N VAL A 284 -11.07 12.04 5.70
CA VAL A 284 -10.29 11.11 6.51
C VAL A 284 -9.35 11.86 7.45
N LEU A 285 -8.59 12.83 6.93
CA LEU A 285 -7.69 13.64 7.75
C LEU A 285 -8.43 14.34 8.88
N THR A 286 -9.51 15.06 8.56
CA THR A 286 -10.29 15.81 9.56
C THR A 286 -10.90 14.88 10.62
N PHE A 287 -11.38 13.71 10.20
CA PHE A 287 -11.88 12.71 11.14
C PHE A 287 -10.78 12.17 12.05
N LEU A 288 -9.63 11.79 11.50
CA LEU A 288 -8.49 11.33 12.30
C LEU A 288 -7.99 12.38 13.32
N GLN A 289 -8.02 13.67 12.93
CA GLN A 289 -7.69 14.78 13.82
C GLN A 289 -8.67 14.92 15.01
N SER A 290 -9.90 14.45 14.85
CA SER A 290 -10.92 14.47 15.91
C SER A 290 -10.80 13.30 16.90
N LEU A 291 -9.98 12.30 16.60
CA LEU A 291 -9.82 11.09 17.41
C LEU A 291 -8.59 11.17 18.33
N PRO A 292 -8.67 10.63 19.57
CA PRO A 292 -7.53 10.49 20.46
C PRO A 292 -6.64 9.33 19.99
N THR A 293 -5.74 9.59 19.04
CA THR A 293 -4.90 8.56 18.46
C THR A 293 -3.49 8.51 19.04
N THR A 294 -2.87 7.33 19.01
CA THR A 294 -1.42 7.18 19.29
C THR A 294 -0.60 7.92 18.23
N GLU A 295 0.70 8.02 18.44
CA GLU A 295 1.63 8.60 17.45
C GLU A 295 2.00 7.64 16.29
N SER A 296 1.41 6.47 16.24
CA SER A 296 1.64 5.50 15.18
C SER A 296 0.98 5.94 13.87
N THR A 297 1.67 5.75 12.76
CA THR A 297 1.13 5.95 11.42
C THR A 297 1.04 4.62 10.69
N PRO A 298 -0.16 4.10 10.41
CA PRO A 298 -0.28 2.85 9.66
C PRO A 298 0.13 3.03 8.19
N PRO A 299 0.58 1.96 7.52
CA PRO A 299 0.94 2.00 6.10
C PRO A 299 -0.17 2.53 5.19
N ASP A 300 -1.43 2.29 5.56
CA ASP A 300 -2.59 2.76 4.80
C ASP A 300 -2.72 4.29 4.82
N ALA A 301 -2.41 4.93 5.95
CA ALA A 301 -2.39 6.40 6.04
C ALA A 301 -1.25 6.96 5.17
N LEU A 302 -0.06 6.34 5.23
CA LEU A 302 1.07 6.73 4.39
C LEU A 302 0.79 6.54 2.89
N ALA A 303 -0.05 5.58 2.53
CA ALA A 303 -0.44 5.35 1.14
C ALA A 303 -1.31 6.48 0.57
N ILE A 304 -2.01 7.22 1.42
CA ILE A 304 -2.82 8.39 1.07
C ILE A 304 -2.19 9.72 1.55
N ASP A 305 -0.87 9.70 1.78
CA ASP A 305 -0.07 10.87 2.19
C ASP A 305 -0.50 11.53 3.50
N LEU A 306 -1.08 10.76 4.40
CA LEU A 306 -1.36 11.18 5.76
C LEU A 306 -0.33 10.59 6.72
N VAL A 307 0.12 11.40 7.68
CA VAL A 307 1.07 11.01 8.71
C VAL A 307 0.65 11.55 10.07
N ARG A 308 0.91 10.77 11.12
CA ARG A 308 0.73 11.18 12.52
C ARG A 308 2.07 11.63 13.09
N LEU A 309 2.19 12.92 13.33
CA LEU A 309 3.35 13.56 13.94
C LEU A 309 3.00 14.01 15.37
N PRO A 310 3.98 14.46 16.19
CA PRO A 310 3.69 14.98 17.53
C PRO A 310 2.63 16.09 17.54
N GLY A 311 2.60 16.95 16.53
CA GLY A 311 1.60 18.01 16.34
C GLY A 311 0.20 17.54 15.93
N GLY A 312 0.02 16.29 15.53
CA GLY A 312 -1.26 15.77 15.07
C GLY A 312 -1.19 15.04 13.73
N TRP A 313 -2.34 14.69 13.19
CA TRP A 313 -2.45 14.18 11.82
C TRP A 313 -2.33 15.33 10.81
N THR A 314 -1.54 15.11 9.77
CA THR A 314 -1.33 16.10 8.71
C THR A 314 -1.07 15.43 7.37
N ARG A 315 -1.15 16.19 6.29
CA ARG A 315 -0.65 15.75 4.97
C ARG A 315 0.85 15.91 4.90
N VAL A 316 1.54 14.94 4.31
CA VAL A 316 3.00 15.01 4.13
C VAL A 316 3.42 16.28 3.38
N ALA A 317 2.68 16.69 2.35
CA ALA A 317 2.98 17.88 1.58
C ALA A 317 2.80 19.21 2.35
N GLU A 318 2.02 19.21 3.44
CA GLU A 318 1.70 20.40 4.23
C GLU A 318 2.63 20.59 5.43
N ILE A 319 3.63 19.72 5.61
CA ILE A 319 4.57 19.80 6.73
C ILE A 319 5.55 20.94 6.48
N THR A 320 5.42 22.02 7.26
CA THR A 320 6.28 23.22 7.17
C THR A 320 7.27 23.31 8.32
N GLU A 321 6.88 22.86 9.52
CA GLU A 321 7.69 22.96 10.73
C GLU A 321 8.89 22.01 10.70
N GLU A 322 10.11 22.52 10.95
CA GLU A 322 11.34 21.73 10.90
C GLU A 322 11.31 20.54 11.88
N ALA A 323 10.73 20.73 13.07
CA ALA A 323 10.59 19.63 14.05
C ALA A 323 9.75 18.46 13.50
N ASP A 324 8.66 18.78 12.82
CA ASP A 324 7.79 17.78 12.20
C ASP A 324 8.46 17.12 10.99
N GLN A 325 9.22 17.88 10.19
CA GLN A 325 10.03 17.34 9.11
C GLN A 325 11.11 16.37 9.62
N LEU A 326 11.75 16.69 10.76
CA LEU A 326 12.72 15.80 11.41
C LEU A 326 12.05 14.54 11.96
N ALA A 327 10.86 14.67 12.54
CA ALA A 327 10.08 13.52 12.99
C ALA A 327 9.67 12.62 11.80
N LEU A 328 9.22 13.22 10.69
CA LEU A 328 8.95 12.51 9.45
C LEU A 328 10.21 11.79 8.92
N PHE A 329 11.33 12.51 8.85
CA PHE A 329 12.61 11.94 8.40
C PHE A 329 13.03 10.73 9.22
N THR A 330 12.84 10.81 10.54
CA THR A 330 13.21 9.72 11.45
C THR A 330 12.33 8.49 11.29
N ARG A 331 11.02 8.69 11.15
CA ARG A 331 10.02 7.60 11.12
C ARG A 331 9.73 7.08 9.72
N HIS A 332 9.69 7.98 8.72
CA HIS A 332 9.26 7.69 7.35
C HIS A 332 10.13 8.44 6.34
N PRO A 333 11.43 8.16 6.25
CA PRO A 333 12.36 8.89 5.40
C PRO A 333 12.02 8.83 3.90
N ASP A 334 11.33 7.78 3.46
CA ASP A 334 10.83 7.60 2.10
C ASP A 334 9.76 8.63 1.69
N LYS A 335 9.10 9.26 2.67
CA LYS A 335 8.06 10.28 2.42
C LYS A 335 8.62 11.69 2.31
N LEU A 336 9.87 11.91 2.65
CA LEU A 336 10.48 13.23 2.65
C LEU A 336 10.46 13.93 1.29
N ALA A 337 10.56 13.17 0.21
CA ALA A 337 10.46 13.69 -1.16
C ALA A 337 9.11 14.33 -1.50
N ARG A 338 8.08 14.12 -0.66
CA ARG A 338 6.75 14.71 -0.83
C ARG A 338 6.52 15.98 -0.01
N VAL A 339 7.45 16.33 0.86
CA VAL A 339 7.43 17.61 1.59
C VAL A 339 7.69 18.74 0.59
N ALA A 340 6.77 19.71 0.52
CA ALA A 340 6.84 20.76 -0.49
C ALA A 340 8.07 21.68 -0.31
N ALA A 341 8.46 21.95 0.94
CA ALA A 341 9.58 22.82 1.28
C ALA A 341 10.41 22.21 2.43
N PRO A 342 11.28 21.21 2.15
CA PRO A 342 12.12 20.66 3.20
C PRO A 342 13.15 21.67 3.69
N SER A 343 13.34 21.72 5.03
CA SER A 343 14.33 22.62 5.65
C SER A 343 15.77 22.26 5.25
N ALA A 344 16.68 23.23 5.38
CA ALA A 344 18.08 23.01 5.04
C ALA A 344 18.71 21.86 5.88
N LEU A 345 18.34 21.74 7.14
CA LEU A 345 18.80 20.66 8.03
C LEU A 345 18.31 19.31 7.54
N VAL A 346 17.03 19.20 7.19
CA VAL A 346 16.42 17.95 6.70
C VAL A 346 17.02 17.55 5.34
N GLN A 347 17.24 18.52 4.46
CA GLN A 347 17.94 18.28 3.20
C GLN A 347 19.36 17.76 3.44
N TRP A 348 20.10 18.40 4.36
CA TRP A 348 21.43 17.97 4.72
C TRP A 348 21.47 16.53 5.29
N LEU A 349 20.56 16.20 6.20
CA LEU A 349 20.44 14.84 6.73
C LEU A 349 20.10 13.81 5.64
N SER A 350 19.29 14.19 4.67
CA SER A 350 18.95 13.33 3.52
C SER A 350 20.15 13.02 2.64
N LEU A 351 21.09 13.96 2.52
CA LEU A 351 22.34 13.76 1.80
C LEU A 351 23.17 12.58 2.33
N ALA A 352 23.16 12.34 3.65
CA ALA A 352 23.88 11.23 4.25
C ALA A 352 23.37 9.87 3.77
N ARG A 353 22.10 9.80 3.33
CA ARG A 353 21.46 8.57 2.81
C ARG A 353 21.40 8.53 1.28
N THR A 354 21.16 9.68 0.64
CA THR A 354 20.99 9.78 -0.82
C THR A 354 21.67 11.04 -1.37
N PRO A 355 23.01 11.16 -1.26
CA PRO A 355 23.72 12.41 -1.51
C PRO A 355 23.56 12.94 -2.95
N HIS A 356 23.34 12.07 -3.91
CA HIS A 356 23.16 12.41 -5.33
C HIS A 356 21.76 12.90 -5.71
N GLN A 357 20.79 12.83 -4.79
CA GLN A 357 19.38 13.21 -5.06
C GLN A 357 19.01 14.60 -4.51
N VAL A 358 19.91 15.24 -3.76
CA VAL A 358 19.60 16.50 -3.10
C VAL A 358 20.30 17.65 -3.80
N HIS A 359 19.53 18.60 -4.33
CA HIS A 359 20.05 19.82 -4.93
C HIS A 359 20.19 20.92 -3.86
N ALA A 360 21.41 21.44 -3.70
CA ALA A 360 21.67 22.55 -2.76
C ALA A 360 21.86 23.86 -3.52
N PRO A 361 21.19 24.96 -3.11
CA PRO A 361 21.54 26.30 -3.59
C PRO A 361 23.01 26.62 -3.33
N ALA A 362 23.70 27.27 -4.29
CA ALA A 362 25.15 27.44 -4.28
C ALA A 362 25.72 28.12 -3.00
N ASP A 363 24.94 29.02 -2.38
CA ASP A 363 25.37 29.81 -1.21
C ASP A 363 24.76 29.27 0.10
N SER A 364 24.23 28.04 0.11
CA SER A 364 23.58 27.46 1.26
C SER A 364 24.56 26.70 2.17
N ALA A 365 24.23 26.62 3.46
CA ALA A 365 24.94 25.74 4.40
C ALA A 365 24.98 24.30 3.91
N LEU A 366 23.98 23.88 3.15
CA LEU A 366 23.88 22.57 2.52
C LEU A 366 24.96 22.38 1.44
N ALA A 367 25.20 23.40 0.56
CA ALA A 367 26.26 23.35 -0.45
C ALA A 367 27.64 23.25 0.22
N ALA A 368 27.88 23.99 1.31
CA ALA A 368 29.10 23.89 2.10
C ALA A 368 29.29 22.49 2.71
N ALA A 369 28.22 21.92 3.27
CA ALA A 369 28.26 20.56 3.82
C ALA A 369 28.50 19.49 2.73
N GLN A 370 27.89 19.66 1.56
CA GLN A 370 28.13 18.76 0.41
C GLN A 370 29.60 18.82 -0.04
N ALA A 371 30.17 20.04 -0.15
CA ALA A 371 31.57 20.23 -0.52
C ALA A 371 32.52 19.58 0.51
N LEU A 372 32.26 19.76 1.80
CA LEU A 372 33.04 19.13 2.87
C LEU A 372 32.95 17.59 2.85
N ALA A 373 31.82 17.05 2.44
CA ALA A 373 31.59 15.61 2.28
C ALA A 373 32.15 15.05 0.96
N GLY A 374 32.78 15.88 0.11
CA GLY A 374 33.28 15.49 -1.21
C GLY A 374 32.20 15.20 -2.25
N ILE A 375 30.99 15.70 -2.03
CA ILE A 375 29.85 15.52 -2.94
C ILE A 375 29.87 16.63 -3.98
N ALA A 376 30.01 16.27 -5.25
CA ALA A 376 29.94 17.24 -6.33
C ALA A 376 28.56 17.90 -6.40
N PRO A 377 28.43 19.22 -6.58
CA PRO A 377 27.15 19.87 -6.74
C PRO A 377 26.42 19.28 -7.96
N ALA A 378 25.14 18.99 -7.80
CA ALA A 378 24.32 18.54 -8.91
C ALA A 378 24.35 19.61 -10.01
N ALA A 379 24.56 19.21 -11.27
CA ALA A 379 24.54 20.13 -12.39
C ALA A 379 23.21 20.88 -12.42
N ARG A 380 23.26 22.21 -12.56
CA ARG A 380 22.02 23.00 -12.74
C ARG A 380 21.33 22.50 -14.00
N PRO A 381 20.00 22.27 -13.95
CA PRO A 381 19.27 22.10 -15.20
C PRO A 381 19.54 23.28 -16.10
N SER A 382 19.81 23.02 -17.36
CA SER A 382 20.07 24.08 -18.36
C SER A 382 18.81 24.97 -18.48
N GLN A 383 19.01 26.24 -18.85
CA GLN A 383 17.86 27.15 -19.07
C GLN A 383 16.85 26.61 -20.09
N GLU A 384 17.29 25.75 -21.00
CA GLU A 384 16.43 25.06 -21.97
C GLU A 384 15.49 24.06 -21.34
N ASP A 385 15.86 23.43 -20.19
CA ASP A 385 14.99 22.50 -19.46
C ASP A 385 13.92 23.24 -18.65
N GLN A 386 14.12 24.52 -18.33
CA GLN A 386 13.14 25.35 -17.60
C GLN A 386 12.07 25.94 -18.52
N GLU A 387 12.41 26.22 -19.78
CA GLU A 387 11.45 26.70 -20.78
C GLU A 387 10.57 25.58 -21.36
N ALA A 388 11.00 24.33 -21.29
CA ALA A 388 10.19 23.18 -21.71
C ALA A 388 9.19 22.71 -20.65
N ALA A 389 9.25 23.21 -19.42
CA ALA A 389 8.39 22.85 -18.30
C ALA A 389 7.39 23.97 -17.89
N ALA A 390 7.41 25.13 -18.58
CA ALA A 390 6.45 26.22 -18.45
C ALA A 390 5.47 26.21 -19.62
#